data_189aff1959e2345c52f196a41531c7e4
#
_entry.id   189aff1959e2345c52f196a41531c7e4
#
_cell.length_a   1.000
_cell.length_b   1.000
_cell.length_c   1.000
_cell.angle_alpha   90.00
_cell.angle_beta   90.00
_cell.angle_gamma   90.00
#
_symmetry.space_group_name_H-M   'P 1'
#
loop_
_entity.id
_entity.type
_entity.pdbx_description
1 polymer ?
#
loop_
_entity_poly.entity_id
_entity_poly.type
_entity_poly.pdbx_seq_one_letter_code
_entity_poly.pdbx_strand_id
1 'polypeptide(L)'
;MDIQDPKGDKAAPHKDSLVVKVRYIAARKQFVDPKASEQETLAELKPRVLIFFGLVEGNVDGGTKTYQYVLNGVVLTDLSATLGSLAKGKHEIDFDLVERFEQG
;
A
#
# COMPACT_ATOMS: atom_id res chain seq x y z
N MET A 1 19.59 -19.05 -22.63
CA MET A 1 19.02 -18.87 -22.61
C MET A 1 18.42 -18.59 -22.30
N ASP A 2 18.53 -18.53 -21.84
CA ASP A 2 17.85 -18.22 -21.71
C ASP A 2 17.57 -17.82 -21.19
N ILE A 3 17.88 -17.83 -21.03
CA ILE A 3 17.54 -17.43 -20.88
C ILE A 3 17.07 -17.01 -20.52
N GLN A 4 17.30 -16.84 -20.20
CA GLN A 4 16.69 -16.44 -20.13
C GLN A 4 16.11 -16.24 -19.81
N ASP A 5 16.55 -16.26 -19.61
CA ASP A 5 15.88 -16.06 -19.50
C ASP A 5 15.46 -15.98 -18.99
N PRO A 6 15.71 -15.98 -18.91
CA PRO A 6 15.21 -15.87 -18.63
C PRO A 6 14.85 -15.65 -18.18
N LYS A 7 15.13 -15.50 -18.04
CA LYS A 7 14.52 -15.30 -17.94
C LYS A 7 13.82 -15.20 -17.70
N GLY A 8 14.18 -15.28 -17.68
CA GLY A 8 13.35 -15.19 -17.72
C GLY A 8 12.90 -14.93 -17.39
N ASP A 9 13.04 -14.81 -17.46
CA ASP A 9 12.32 -14.59 -17.32
C ASP A 9 11.75 -14.47 -16.94
N LYS A 10 12.09 -14.37 -17.10
CA LYS A 10 11.44 -14.24 -16.67
C LYS A 10 10.67 -14.29 -16.42
N ALA A 11 10.92 -14.26 -16.90
CA ALA A 11 9.60 -14.07 -16.68
C ALA A 11 9.16 -14.46 -15.48
N ALA A 12 9.55 -15.01 -15.06
CA ALA A 12 8.85 -15.33 -13.95
C ALA A 12 8.68 -14.28 -12.92
N PRO A 13 8.91 -13.10 -13.13
CA PRO A 13 8.68 -12.10 -12.12
C PRO A 13 7.25 -12.00 -11.64
N HIS A 14 6.36 -12.71 -12.24
CA HIS A 14 4.95 -12.67 -11.82
C HIS A 14 4.74 -13.12 -10.39
N LYS A 15 5.65 -13.91 -9.85
CA LYS A 15 5.52 -14.37 -8.49
C LYS A 15 5.65 -13.25 -7.48
N ASP A 16 6.35 -12.19 -7.86
CA ASP A 16 6.66 -11.11 -6.92
C ASP A 16 5.76 -9.90 -7.12
N SER A 17 4.75 -10.04 -7.95
CA SER A 17 3.88 -8.91 -8.24
C SER A 17 2.54 -9.08 -7.55
N LEU A 18 2.09 -7.99 -6.96
CA LEU A 18 0.77 -7.90 -6.36
C LEU A 18 -0.01 -6.78 -6.99
N VAL A 19 -1.31 -6.94 -7.04
CA VAL A 19 -2.21 -5.82 -7.30
C VAL A 19 -2.57 -5.22 -5.96
N VAL A 20 -2.19 -3.97 -5.74
CA VAL A 20 -2.51 -3.26 -4.51
C VAL A 20 -3.55 -2.21 -4.82
N LYS A 21 -4.63 -2.22 -4.08
CA LYS A 21 -5.69 -1.23 -4.19
C LYS A 21 -5.87 -0.57 -2.85
N VAL A 22 -5.99 0.77 -2.87
CA VAL A 22 -6.24 1.53 -1.65
C VAL A 22 -7.42 2.45 -1.92
N ARG A 23 -8.44 2.34 -1.09
CA ARG A 23 -9.63 3.16 -1.18
C ARG A 23 -9.61 4.19 -0.06
N TYR A 24 -9.80 5.44 -0.41
CA TYR A 24 -9.96 6.52 0.54
C TYR A 24 -11.38 7.04 0.38
N ILE A 25 -12.19 6.94 1.43
CA ILE A 25 -13.62 7.16 1.31
C ILE A 25 -13.99 8.56 0.84
N ALA A 26 -13.16 9.55 1.16
CA ALA A 26 -13.43 10.93 0.74
C ALA A 26 -13.04 11.21 -0.70
N ALA A 27 -12.36 10.28 -1.35
CA ALA A 27 -11.91 10.44 -2.73
C ALA A 27 -12.82 9.66 -3.66
N ARG A 28 -12.94 10.16 -4.89
CA ARG A 28 -13.76 9.49 -5.90
C ARG A 28 -12.99 8.47 -6.70
N LYS A 29 -11.67 8.46 -6.55
CA LYS A 29 -10.80 7.56 -7.29
C LYS A 29 -10.12 6.62 -6.32
N GLN A 30 -9.62 5.53 -6.85
CA GLN A 30 -8.96 4.50 -6.07
C GLN A 30 -7.50 4.43 -6.52
N PHE A 31 -6.59 4.25 -5.56
CA PHE A 31 -5.19 3.98 -5.88
C PHE A 31 -5.09 2.52 -6.31
N VAL A 32 -4.45 2.28 -7.45
CA VAL A 32 -4.22 0.92 -7.94
C VAL A 32 -2.80 0.82 -8.45
N ASP A 33 -2.04 -0.12 -7.90
CA ASP A 33 -0.73 -0.48 -8.42
C ASP A 33 -0.80 -1.96 -8.82
N PRO A 34 -0.86 -2.25 -10.12
CA PRO A 34 -1.00 -3.63 -10.57
C PRO A 34 0.30 -4.42 -10.54
N LYS A 35 1.40 -3.78 -10.19
CA LYS A 35 2.72 -4.42 -10.21
C LYS A 35 3.53 -4.06 -8.98
N ALA A 36 2.89 -4.08 -7.82
CA ALA A 36 3.57 -3.79 -6.58
C ALA A 36 4.46 -4.97 -6.19
N SER A 37 5.54 -4.67 -5.50
CA SER A 37 6.44 -5.70 -5.00
C SER A 37 5.89 -6.32 -3.73
N GLU A 38 5.98 -7.64 -3.60
CA GLU A 38 5.62 -8.29 -2.35
C GLU A 38 6.52 -7.87 -1.20
N GLN A 39 7.70 -7.35 -1.50
CA GLN A 39 8.66 -6.95 -0.48
C GLN A 39 8.51 -5.49 -0.06
N GLU A 40 7.67 -4.74 -0.74
CA GLU A 40 7.40 -3.37 -0.35
C GLU A 40 6.71 -3.33 1.01
N THR A 41 7.17 -2.43 1.88
CA THR A 41 6.54 -2.27 3.20
C THR A 41 5.42 -1.25 3.15
N LEU A 42 4.56 -1.27 4.17
CA LEU A 42 3.52 -0.25 4.29
C LEU A 42 4.13 1.14 4.41
N ALA A 43 5.28 1.25 5.08
CA ALA A 43 5.96 2.55 5.19
C ALA A 43 6.40 3.08 3.84
N GLU A 44 6.83 2.19 2.94
CA GLU A 44 7.22 2.59 1.59
C GLU A 44 6.03 2.92 0.70
N LEU A 45 4.94 2.21 0.89
CA LEU A 45 3.73 2.43 0.11
C LEU A 45 3.04 3.74 0.47
N LYS A 46 3.09 4.14 1.73
CA LYS A 46 2.33 5.25 2.23
C LYS A 46 2.56 6.56 1.48
N PRO A 47 3.81 6.99 1.25
CA PRO A 47 4.01 8.25 0.51
C PRO A 47 3.46 8.19 -0.91
N ARG A 48 3.51 7.04 -1.56
CA ARG A 48 2.95 6.91 -2.91
C ARG A 48 1.43 7.10 -2.90
N VAL A 49 0.78 6.52 -1.90
CA VAL A 49 -0.67 6.62 -1.75
C VAL A 49 -1.08 8.04 -1.39
N LEU A 50 -0.38 8.66 -0.46
CA LEU A 50 -0.69 10.02 -0.05
C LEU A 50 -0.55 11.00 -1.20
N ILE A 51 0.51 10.85 -1.99
CA ILE A 51 0.71 11.71 -3.17
C ILE A 51 -0.43 11.53 -4.16
N PHE A 52 -0.83 10.28 -4.38
CA PHE A 52 -1.91 9.99 -5.33
C PHE A 52 -3.22 10.69 -4.94
N PHE A 53 -3.54 10.69 -3.65
CA PHE A 53 -4.77 11.30 -3.16
C PHE A 53 -4.61 12.78 -2.82
N GLY A 54 -3.38 13.32 -2.86
CA GLY A 54 -3.13 14.72 -2.52
C GLY A 54 -3.23 14.98 -1.03
N LEU A 55 -2.86 14.02 -0.21
CA LEU A 55 -2.97 14.11 1.24
C LEU A 55 -1.62 14.39 1.88
N VAL A 56 -1.64 15.10 3.00
CA VAL A 56 -0.42 15.45 3.75
C VAL A 56 -0.66 15.13 5.21
N GLU A 57 0.30 14.44 5.80
CA GLU A 57 0.30 14.21 7.24
C GLU A 57 1.10 15.29 7.93
N GLY A 58 0.82 15.50 9.22
CA GLY A 58 1.60 16.39 10.02
C GLY A 58 0.77 17.25 10.94
N ASN A 59 1.39 18.29 11.45
CA ASN A 59 0.74 19.19 12.40
C ASN A 59 -0.25 20.07 11.65
N VAL A 60 -1.45 20.14 12.20
CA VAL A 60 -2.50 21.03 11.73
C VAL A 60 -3.05 21.75 12.95
N ASP A 61 -3.93 22.71 12.74
CA ASP A 61 -4.51 23.46 13.85
C ASP A 61 -5.11 22.52 14.88
N GLY A 62 -4.57 22.56 16.09
CA GLY A 62 -5.12 21.81 17.21
C GLY A 62 -4.59 20.40 17.36
N GLY A 63 -3.70 19.92 16.50
CA GLY A 63 -3.19 18.56 16.68
C GLY A 63 -2.38 18.03 15.52
N THR A 64 -2.40 16.72 15.39
CA THR A 64 -1.63 16.00 14.36
C THR A 64 -2.57 15.13 13.54
N LYS A 65 -2.44 15.24 12.22
CA LYS A 65 -3.23 14.44 11.28
C LYS A 65 -2.36 13.37 10.65
N THR A 66 -2.83 12.13 10.70
CA THR A 66 -2.16 11.00 10.06
C THR A 66 -3.18 10.17 9.33
N TYR A 67 -2.67 9.25 8.50
CA TYR A 67 -3.51 8.31 7.77
C TYR A 67 -3.07 6.90 8.10
N GLN A 68 -4.05 6.01 8.24
CA GLN A 68 -3.78 4.63 8.61
C GLN A 68 -4.43 3.70 7.60
N TYR A 69 -3.78 2.55 7.39
CA TYR A 69 -4.36 1.49 6.57
C TYR A 69 -5.25 0.61 7.41
N VAL A 70 -6.35 0.18 6.82
CA VAL A 70 -7.25 -0.79 7.42
C VAL A 70 -7.36 -1.96 6.45
N LEU A 71 -7.14 -3.16 6.96
CA LEU A 71 -7.24 -4.39 6.18
C LEU A 71 -8.25 -5.30 6.86
N ASN A 72 -9.33 -5.62 6.14
CA ASN A 72 -10.40 -6.47 6.67
C ASN A 72 -10.91 -6.00 8.03
N GLY A 73 -11.05 -4.68 8.17
CA GLY A 73 -11.56 -4.09 9.40
C GLY A 73 -10.55 -3.90 10.51
N VAL A 74 -9.29 -4.26 10.27
CA VAL A 74 -8.23 -4.14 11.28
C VAL A 74 -7.27 -3.03 10.90
N VAL A 75 -7.04 -2.09 11.82
CA VAL A 75 -6.08 -1.03 11.62
C VAL A 75 -4.67 -1.61 11.70
N LEU A 76 -3.86 -1.32 10.70
CA LEU A 76 -2.49 -1.83 10.62
C LEU A 76 -1.55 -0.80 11.21
N THR A 77 -0.88 -1.16 12.30
CA THR A 77 0.04 -0.24 12.98
C THR A 77 1.50 -0.53 12.68
N ASP A 78 1.80 -1.75 12.23
CA ASP A 78 3.17 -2.14 11.93
C ASP A 78 3.50 -1.79 10.48
N LEU A 79 4.10 -0.61 10.28
CA LEU A 79 4.43 -0.15 8.94
C LEU A 79 5.63 -0.86 8.34
N SER A 80 6.32 -1.70 9.11
CA SER A 80 7.40 -2.52 8.57
C SER A 80 6.90 -3.80 7.91
N ALA A 81 5.61 -4.10 8.05
CA ALA A 81 5.03 -5.29 7.42
C ALA A 81 5.10 -5.15 5.90
N THR A 82 5.40 -6.25 5.22
CA THR A 82 5.47 -6.26 3.77
C THR A 82 4.12 -6.59 3.16
N LEU A 83 3.92 -6.12 1.93
CA LEU A 83 2.68 -6.38 1.21
C LEU A 83 2.48 -7.88 1.01
N GLY A 84 3.55 -8.60 0.72
CA GLY A 84 3.45 -10.05 0.53
C GLY A 84 3.00 -10.77 1.78
N SER A 85 3.52 -10.37 2.94
CA SER A 85 3.11 -11.00 4.20
C SER A 85 1.64 -10.73 4.50
N LEU A 86 1.15 -9.55 4.14
CA LEU A 86 -0.24 -9.20 4.37
C LEU A 86 -1.19 -9.85 3.37
N ALA A 87 -0.72 -10.07 2.15
CA ALA A 87 -1.54 -10.71 1.11
C ALA A 87 -1.73 -12.20 1.33
N LYS A 88 -0.82 -12.84 2.06
CA LYS A 88 -0.93 -14.26 2.44
C LYS A 88 -1.12 -15.18 1.24
N GLY A 89 -0.32 -14.99 0.21
CA GLY A 89 -0.36 -15.83 -0.98
C GLY A 89 -1.37 -15.41 -2.02
N LYS A 90 -2.16 -14.38 -1.76
CA LYS A 90 -3.10 -13.89 -2.75
C LYS A 90 -2.39 -12.94 -3.71
N HIS A 91 -3.00 -12.75 -4.88
CA HIS A 91 -2.43 -11.88 -5.91
C HIS A 91 -2.88 -10.43 -5.77
N GLU A 92 -3.81 -10.17 -4.89
CA GLU A 92 -4.38 -8.84 -4.73
C GLU A 92 -4.60 -8.57 -3.25
N ILE A 93 -4.38 -7.31 -2.88
CA ILE A 93 -4.65 -6.86 -1.52
C ILE A 93 -5.33 -5.50 -1.58
N ASP A 94 -6.41 -5.36 -0.81
CA ASP A 94 -7.20 -4.14 -0.76
C ASP A 94 -7.12 -3.54 0.62
N PHE A 95 -6.74 -2.26 0.68
CA PHE A 95 -6.74 -1.50 1.92
C PHE A 95 -7.77 -0.39 1.87
N ASP A 96 -8.27 -0.03 3.03
CA ASP A 96 -8.93 1.25 3.20
C ASP A 96 -7.95 2.20 3.87
N LEU A 97 -7.97 3.45 3.46
CA LEU A 97 -7.15 4.49 4.07
C LEU A 97 -8.09 5.37 4.88
N VAL A 98 -7.75 5.57 6.15
CA VAL A 98 -8.57 6.37 7.06
C VAL A 98 -7.73 7.48 7.65
N GLU A 99 -8.35 8.62 7.87
CA GLU A 99 -7.70 9.76 8.52
C GLU A 99 -7.82 9.61 10.02
N ARG A 100 -6.74 9.93 10.69
CA ARG A 100 -6.73 9.98 12.14
C ARG A 100 -6.22 11.33 12.59
N PHE A 101 -6.97 11.97 13.49
CA PHE A 101 -6.59 13.25 14.07
C PHE A 101 -6.43 13.09 15.56
N GLU A 102 -5.27 13.50 16.08
CA GLU A 102 -5.01 13.51 17.50
C GLU A 102 -4.80 14.94 17.95
N GLN A 103 -5.58 15.35 18.95
CA GLN A 103 -5.44 16.67 19.52
C GLN A 103 -4.12 16.78 20.28
N GLY A 104 -3.45 17.86 20.05
CA GLY A 104 -2.16 18.12 20.69
C GLY A 104 -2.28 18.90 21.97
#